data_ebfbc2ece696deebb8165739854cbf00
#
_entry.id   ebfbc2ece696deebb8165739854cbf00
#
_cell.length_a   1.000
_cell.length_b   1.000
_cell.length_c   1.000
_cell.angle_alpha   90.00
_cell.angle_beta   90.00
_cell.angle_gamma   90.00
#
_symmetry.space_group_name_H-M   'P 1'
#
loop_
_entity.id
_entity.type
_entity.pdbx_description
1 polymer ?
#
loop_
_entity_poly.entity_id
_entity_poly.type
_entity_poly.pdbx_seq_one_letter_code
_entity_poly.pdbx_strand_id
1 'polypeptide(L)'
;PDVVEIFTTHRKTHNAGVFDAYTPEMRACRSNHIITGLPDAYGRGRIIGDYRRVALYGVDFLIEDKENQKATTRTTMYSDVIREREELSDQIQALKLLKQMAAIYGCDISKPASTLQEAVQAVYFGYLAAVKEQNGAAMSLGRTSTFLDIYATRDINQKVITEKEAQEIVDQFIMKLRLIKFARTPEYNLVFAGDPTWVTESIGGIGVDGRHMVTKMSYRYLQTLNNIGAAP
;
A
#
# COMPACT_ATOMS: atom_id res chain seq x y z
N PRO A 1 -12.98 12.70 -19.63
CA PRO A 1 -13.82 12.76 -18.43
C PRO A 1 -13.15 13.66 -17.40
N ASP A 2 -13.97 14.51 -16.80
CA ASP A 2 -13.50 15.44 -15.81
C ASP A 2 -13.03 14.65 -14.58
N VAL A 3 -11.85 15.00 -14.06
CA VAL A 3 -11.29 14.37 -12.85
C VAL A 3 -12.26 14.51 -11.68
N VAL A 4 -12.98 15.62 -11.60
CA VAL A 4 -14.00 15.86 -10.56
C VAL A 4 -15.12 14.83 -10.66
N GLU A 5 -15.62 14.53 -11.86
CA GLU A 5 -16.67 13.54 -12.08
C GLU A 5 -16.25 12.14 -11.62
N ILE A 6 -15.00 11.75 -11.90
CA ILE A 6 -14.45 10.47 -11.45
C ILE A 6 -14.50 10.36 -9.93
N PHE A 7 -14.06 11.39 -9.23
CA PHE A 7 -13.97 11.37 -7.76
C PHE A 7 -15.31 11.61 -7.04
N THR A 8 -16.29 12.25 -7.68
CA THR A 8 -17.58 12.53 -7.06
C THR A 8 -18.64 11.51 -7.40
N THR A 9 -18.60 10.92 -8.58
CA THR A 9 -19.62 9.99 -9.08
C THR A 9 -19.19 8.55 -8.98
N HIS A 10 -17.99 8.23 -9.47
CA HIS A 10 -17.53 6.85 -9.60
C HIS A 10 -16.61 6.41 -8.47
N ARG A 11 -15.90 7.34 -7.86
CA ARG A 11 -14.93 7.04 -6.82
C ARG A 11 -15.06 8.03 -5.69
N LYS A 12 -15.79 7.65 -4.67
CA LYS A 12 -15.89 8.46 -3.46
C LYS A 12 -14.53 8.50 -2.76
N THR A 13 -14.04 9.70 -2.55
CA THR A 13 -12.92 9.87 -1.64
C THR A 13 -13.33 9.45 -0.24
N HIS A 14 -12.36 9.17 0.55
CA HIS A 14 -12.50 8.90 1.94
C HIS A 14 -13.39 9.92 2.66
N ASN A 15 -13.14 11.21 2.50
CA ASN A 15 -13.95 12.25 3.12
C ASN A 15 -15.39 12.23 2.62
N ALA A 16 -15.60 12.08 1.31
CA ALA A 16 -16.94 12.01 0.74
C ALA A 16 -17.75 10.84 1.32
N GLY A 17 -17.14 9.66 1.45
CA GLY A 17 -17.80 8.49 2.02
C GLY A 17 -18.22 8.68 3.48
N VAL A 18 -17.42 9.36 4.29
CA VAL A 18 -17.76 9.69 5.69
C VAL A 18 -18.82 10.76 5.77
N PHE A 19 -18.70 11.82 4.97
CA PHE A 19 -19.70 12.90 4.96
C PHE A 19 -21.07 12.46 4.44
N ASP A 20 -21.12 11.46 3.56
CA ASP A 20 -22.38 10.87 3.11
C ASP A 20 -23.13 10.14 4.23
N ALA A 21 -22.41 9.62 5.22
CA ALA A 21 -23.02 8.98 6.38
C ALA A 21 -23.62 10.00 7.39
N TYR A 22 -23.28 11.28 7.25
CA TYR A 22 -23.79 12.32 8.14
C TYR A 22 -25.23 12.70 7.80
N THR A 23 -26.09 12.61 8.81
CA THR A 23 -27.45 13.16 8.69
C THR A 23 -27.42 14.69 8.64
N PRO A 24 -28.52 15.34 8.17
CA PRO A 24 -28.63 16.79 8.23
C PRO A 24 -28.45 17.35 9.65
N GLU A 25 -28.95 16.64 10.67
CA GLU A 25 -28.83 17.04 12.08
C GLU A 25 -27.37 16.96 12.55
N MET A 26 -26.63 15.90 12.19
CA MET A 26 -25.21 15.79 12.50
C MET A 26 -24.40 16.92 11.83
N ARG A 27 -24.73 17.27 10.60
CA ARG A 27 -24.11 18.41 9.90
C ARG A 27 -24.41 19.73 10.58
N ALA A 28 -25.66 19.94 11.02
CA ALA A 28 -26.06 21.13 11.77
C ALA A 28 -25.35 21.22 13.14
N CYS A 29 -25.29 20.13 13.89
CA CYS A 29 -24.54 20.06 15.14
C CYS A 29 -23.07 20.41 14.96
N ARG A 30 -22.46 19.95 13.87
CA ARG A 30 -21.08 20.26 13.56
C ARG A 30 -20.87 21.72 13.17
N SER A 31 -21.72 22.27 12.30
CA SER A 31 -21.61 23.69 11.88
C SER A 31 -21.84 24.67 13.02
N ASN A 32 -22.63 24.26 14.02
CA ASN A 32 -22.86 25.03 15.24
C ASN A 32 -21.88 24.71 16.39
N HIS A 33 -20.82 23.95 16.10
CA HIS A 33 -19.77 23.56 17.06
C HIS A 33 -20.28 22.81 18.30
N ILE A 34 -21.45 22.16 18.22
CA ILE A 34 -21.98 21.28 19.29
C ILE A 34 -21.16 20.00 19.37
N ILE A 35 -20.80 19.46 18.21
CA ILE A 35 -19.83 18.38 18.09
C ILE A 35 -18.56 18.89 17.41
N THR A 36 -17.42 18.48 17.93
CA THR A 36 -16.10 18.80 17.39
C THR A 36 -15.44 17.57 16.83
N GLY A 37 -14.41 17.79 16.07
CA GLY A 37 -13.65 16.74 15.43
C GLY A 37 -13.96 16.62 13.93
N LEU A 38 -12.97 16.21 13.20
CA LEU A 38 -13.17 15.80 11.83
C LEU A 38 -13.83 14.41 11.90
N PRO A 39 -14.85 14.16 11.06
CA PRO A 39 -15.15 12.79 10.75
C PRO A 39 -13.85 12.25 10.24
N ASP A 40 -13.32 11.38 11.00
CA ASP A 40 -11.93 11.07 10.87
C ASP A 40 -11.67 10.40 9.53
N ALA A 41 -11.29 11.20 8.57
CA ALA A 41 -10.66 10.73 7.37
C ALA A 41 -9.48 9.82 7.69
N TYR A 42 -8.96 9.88 8.89
CA TYR A 42 -7.87 9.08 9.40
C TYR A 42 -8.33 7.86 10.22
N GLY A 43 -9.48 7.91 10.87
CA GLY A 43 -10.07 6.81 11.66
C GLY A 43 -10.78 5.74 10.84
N ARG A 44 -10.79 5.86 9.52
CA ARG A 44 -11.23 4.75 8.73
C ARG A 44 -10.26 3.63 8.86
N GLY A 45 -10.78 2.48 9.08
CA GLY A 45 -10.05 1.25 8.99
C GLY A 45 -9.29 1.15 7.67
N ARG A 46 -8.11 1.76 7.64
CA ARG A 46 -7.18 1.53 6.56
C ARG A 46 -6.67 0.14 6.71
N ILE A 47 -6.83 -0.62 5.65
CA ILE A 47 -6.33 -1.98 5.61
C ILE A 47 -4.84 -1.91 5.28
N ILE A 48 -4.01 -2.51 6.13
CA ILE A 48 -2.65 -2.84 5.76
C ILE A 48 -2.75 -4.04 4.82
N GLY A 49 -2.42 -3.83 3.56
CA GLY A 49 -2.38 -4.91 2.58
C GLY A 49 -1.23 -5.87 2.84
N ASP A 50 -1.37 -7.11 2.42
CA ASP A 50 -0.22 -8.01 2.35
C ASP A 50 0.58 -7.77 1.07
N TYR A 51 1.41 -6.73 1.09
CA TYR A 51 2.23 -6.32 -0.05
C TYR A 51 3.27 -7.37 -0.46
N ARG A 52 3.55 -8.35 0.41
CA ARG A 52 4.44 -9.47 0.11
C ARG A 52 3.89 -10.37 -1.00
N ARG A 53 2.57 -10.41 -1.17
CA ARG A 53 1.92 -11.29 -2.17
C ARG A 53 2.43 -11.03 -3.58
N VAL A 54 2.70 -9.77 -3.94
CA VAL A 54 3.25 -9.44 -5.26
C VAL A 54 4.64 -10.02 -5.43
N ALA A 55 5.49 -9.93 -4.40
CA ALA A 55 6.83 -10.51 -4.42
C ALA A 55 6.84 -12.04 -4.37
N LEU A 56 5.91 -12.64 -3.61
CA LEU A 56 5.84 -14.10 -3.41
C LEU A 56 5.29 -14.84 -4.62
N TYR A 57 4.26 -14.29 -5.25
CA TYR A 57 3.48 -15.01 -6.27
C TYR A 57 3.63 -14.42 -7.67
N GLY A 58 3.95 -13.13 -7.76
CA GLY A 58 3.87 -12.38 -9.01
C GLY A 58 2.43 -12.04 -9.40
N VAL A 59 2.30 -11.01 -10.22
CA VAL A 59 0.98 -10.48 -10.61
C VAL A 59 0.21 -11.45 -11.50
N ASP A 60 0.90 -12.24 -12.34
CA ASP A 60 0.21 -13.17 -13.23
C ASP A 60 -0.51 -14.28 -12.46
N PHE A 61 0.12 -14.82 -11.42
CA PHE A 61 -0.55 -15.77 -10.52
C PHE A 61 -1.74 -15.14 -9.78
N LEU A 62 -1.59 -13.88 -9.32
CA LEU A 62 -2.67 -13.18 -8.63
C LEU A 62 -3.88 -12.92 -9.55
N ILE A 63 -3.64 -12.67 -10.83
CA ILE A 63 -4.70 -12.54 -11.84
C ILE A 63 -5.39 -13.89 -12.04
N GLU A 64 -4.64 -14.95 -12.26
CA GLU A 64 -5.17 -16.31 -12.43
C GLU A 64 -6.00 -16.75 -11.23
N ASP A 65 -5.52 -16.51 -10.00
CA ASP A 65 -6.25 -16.79 -8.77
C ASP A 65 -7.61 -16.08 -8.74
N LYS A 66 -7.66 -14.80 -9.13
CA LYS A 66 -8.91 -14.02 -9.20
C LYS A 66 -9.84 -14.48 -10.33
N GLU A 67 -9.30 -14.84 -11.46
CA GLU A 67 -10.07 -15.42 -12.56
C GLU A 67 -10.70 -16.75 -12.15
N ASN A 68 -9.99 -17.62 -11.44
CA ASN A 68 -10.48 -18.85 -10.88
C ASN A 68 -11.57 -18.62 -9.81
N GLN A 69 -11.37 -17.67 -8.91
CA GLN A 69 -12.40 -17.27 -7.94
C GLN A 69 -13.65 -16.82 -8.64
N LYS A 70 -13.54 -15.98 -9.66
CA LYS A 70 -14.69 -15.50 -10.45
C LYS A 70 -15.40 -16.61 -11.19
N ALA A 71 -14.67 -17.61 -11.72
CA ALA A 71 -15.24 -18.76 -12.40
C ALA A 71 -15.99 -19.69 -11.45
N THR A 72 -15.56 -19.79 -10.19
CA THR A 72 -16.17 -20.65 -9.15
C THR A 72 -17.24 -19.93 -8.33
N THR A 73 -17.42 -18.63 -8.50
CA THR A 73 -18.49 -17.87 -7.85
C THR A 73 -19.87 -18.41 -8.27
N ARG A 74 -20.82 -18.37 -7.34
CA ARG A 74 -22.18 -18.87 -7.56
C ARG A 74 -22.78 -18.35 -8.87
N THR A 75 -23.53 -19.19 -9.55
CA THR A 75 -24.17 -18.86 -10.84
C THR A 75 -25.48 -18.11 -10.68
N THR A 76 -26.07 -18.13 -9.49
CA THR A 76 -27.34 -17.44 -9.19
C THR A 76 -27.10 -15.94 -9.08
N MET A 77 -27.77 -15.14 -9.91
CA MET A 77 -27.53 -13.70 -10.03
C MET A 77 -28.30 -12.90 -8.97
N TYR A 78 -27.98 -13.10 -7.70
CA TYR A 78 -28.38 -12.19 -6.62
C TYR A 78 -27.46 -10.96 -6.58
N SER A 79 -27.92 -9.90 -5.95
CA SER A 79 -27.17 -8.61 -5.90
C SER A 79 -25.79 -8.72 -5.26
N ASP A 80 -25.64 -9.57 -4.26
CA ASP A 80 -24.33 -9.86 -3.63
C ASP A 80 -23.37 -10.59 -4.57
N VAL A 81 -23.87 -11.58 -5.32
CA VAL A 81 -23.06 -12.31 -6.33
C VAL A 81 -22.65 -11.40 -7.48
N ILE A 82 -23.53 -10.51 -7.93
CA ILE A 82 -23.18 -9.53 -8.98
C ILE A 82 -22.06 -8.62 -8.47
N ARG A 83 -22.20 -8.07 -7.27
CA ARG A 83 -21.15 -7.21 -6.66
C ARG A 83 -19.83 -7.93 -6.48
N GLU A 84 -19.84 -9.18 -6.01
CA GLU A 84 -18.64 -9.99 -5.88
C GLU A 84 -17.93 -10.18 -7.23
N ARG A 85 -18.67 -10.44 -8.28
CA ARG A 85 -18.14 -10.62 -9.64
C ARG A 85 -17.60 -9.32 -10.24
N GLU A 86 -18.26 -8.20 -9.96
CA GLU A 86 -17.79 -6.86 -10.34
C GLU A 86 -16.48 -6.56 -9.62
N GLU A 87 -16.42 -6.74 -8.30
CA GLU A 87 -15.23 -6.54 -7.48
C GLU A 87 -14.04 -7.38 -7.98
N LEU A 88 -14.24 -8.68 -8.26
CA LEU A 88 -13.21 -9.53 -8.81
C LEU A 88 -12.73 -9.06 -10.20
N SER A 89 -13.65 -8.55 -11.02
CA SER A 89 -13.30 -7.99 -12.33
C SER A 89 -12.44 -6.73 -12.21
N ASP A 90 -12.78 -5.86 -11.27
CA ASP A 90 -12.03 -4.63 -11.00
C ASP A 90 -10.66 -4.95 -10.43
N GLN A 91 -10.55 -5.94 -9.53
CA GLN A 91 -9.26 -6.41 -9.01
C GLN A 91 -8.37 -6.98 -10.12
N ILE A 92 -8.92 -7.79 -11.03
CA ILE A 92 -8.18 -8.31 -12.19
C ILE A 92 -7.67 -7.17 -13.07
N GLN A 93 -8.53 -6.20 -13.36
CA GLN A 93 -8.15 -5.04 -14.17
C GLN A 93 -7.08 -4.19 -13.48
N ALA A 94 -7.21 -3.95 -12.18
CA ALA A 94 -6.22 -3.21 -11.39
C ALA A 94 -4.85 -3.91 -11.38
N LEU A 95 -4.82 -5.24 -11.26
CA LEU A 95 -3.58 -6.03 -11.32
C LEU A 95 -2.93 -5.93 -12.72
N LYS A 96 -3.72 -5.98 -13.81
CA LYS A 96 -3.21 -5.79 -15.17
C LYS A 96 -2.59 -4.40 -15.36
N LEU A 97 -3.23 -3.37 -14.84
CA LEU A 97 -2.71 -1.99 -14.88
C LEU A 97 -1.46 -1.83 -14.02
N LEU A 98 -1.40 -2.47 -12.85
CA LEU A 98 -0.23 -2.47 -11.98
C LEU A 98 0.98 -3.08 -12.69
N LYS A 99 0.80 -4.21 -13.38
CA LYS A 99 1.84 -4.86 -14.20
C LYS A 99 2.33 -3.93 -15.31
N GLN A 100 1.42 -3.26 -16.02
CA GLN A 100 1.78 -2.31 -17.06
C GLN A 100 2.56 -1.12 -16.50
N MET A 101 2.13 -0.58 -15.36
CA MET A 101 2.82 0.50 -14.67
C MET A 101 4.26 0.09 -14.30
N ALA A 102 4.45 -1.07 -13.70
CA ALA A 102 5.78 -1.56 -13.35
C ALA A 102 6.68 -1.71 -14.58
N ALA A 103 6.15 -2.22 -15.68
CA ALA A 103 6.89 -2.39 -16.93
C ALA A 103 7.37 -1.04 -17.53
N ILE A 104 6.59 0.04 -17.41
CA ILE A 104 7.00 1.38 -17.84
C ILE A 104 8.25 1.85 -17.08
N TYR A 105 8.39 1.44 -15.81
CA TYR A 105 9.57 1.74 -14.99
C TYR A 105 10.68 0.69 -15.11
N GLY A 106 10.58 -0.23 -16.07
CA GLY A 106 11.58 -1.27 -16.30
C GLY A 106 11.58 -2.39 -15.27
N CYS A 107 10.50 -2.54 -14.48
CA CYS A 107 10.37 -3.56 -13.45
C CYS A 107 9.42 -4.68 -13.91
N ASP A 108 9.85 -5.92 -13.82
CA ASP A 108 8.99 -7.09 -14.05
C ASP A 108 8.47 -7.64 -12.71
N ILE A 109 7.19 -7.46 -12.45
CA ILE A 109 6.49 -7.99 -11.29
C ILE A 109 5.51 -9.12 -11.67
N SER A 110 5.61 -9.63 -12.88
CA SER A 110 4.72 -10.69 -13.40
C SER A 110 4.92 -12.01 -12.69
N LYS A 111 6.15 -12.31 -12.28
CA LYS A 111 6.60 -13.55 -11.65
C LYS A 111 7.02 -13.31 -10.19
N PRO A 112 7.16 -14.39 -9.39
CA PRO A 112 7.78 -14.30 -8.07
C PRO A 112 9.16 -13.64 -8.13
N ALA A 113 9.45 -12.79 -7.14
CA ALA A 113 10.75 -12.14 -7.04
C ALA A 113 11.87 -13.14 -6.78
N SER A 114 12.97 -13.02 -7.51
CA SER A 114 14.15 -13.87 -7.42
C SER A 114 15.31 -13.22 -6.67
N THR A 115 15.30 -11.90 -6.48
CA THR A 115 16.34 -11.13 -5.80
C THR A 115 15.76 -10.17 -4.77
N LEU A 116 16.61 -9.65 -3.87
CA LEU A 116 16.22 -8.61 -2.92
C LEU A 116 15.66 -7.37 -3.64
N GLN A 117 16.32 -6.95 -4.72
CA GLN A 117 15.90 -5.79 -5.49
C GLN A 117 14.50 -5.98 -6.08
N GLU A 118 14.26 -7.13 -6.71
CA GLU A 118 12.94 -7.48 -7.25
C GLU A 118 11.87 -7.55 -6.16
N ALA A 119 12.19 -8.15 -5.00
CA ALA A 119 11.26 -8.25 -3.88
C ALA A 119 10.89 -6.86 -3.32
N VAL A 120 11.86 -5.97 -3.17
CA VAL A 120 11.65 -4.58 -2.75
C VAL A 120 10.78 -3.82 -3.77
N GLN A 121 11.07 -3.97 -5.06
CA GLN A 121 10.29 -3.35 -6.13
C GLN A 121 8.85 -3.87 -6.12
N ALA A 122 8.65 -5.17 -6.02
CA ALA A 122 7.32 -5.77 -5.99
C ALA A 122 6.49 -5.28 -4.78
N VAL A 123 7.09 -5.23 -3.59
CA VAL A 123 6.46 -4.67 -2.38
C VAL A 123 6.10 -3.19 -2.60
N TYR A 124 7.01 -2.42 -3.18
CA TYR A 124 6.79 -0.99 -3.43
C TYR A 124 5.62 -0.75 -4.40
N PHE A 125 5.55 -1.49 -5.51
CA PHE A 125 4.43 -1.37 -6.45
C PHE A 125 3.09 -1.79 -5.83
N GLY A 126 3.07 -2.87 -5.04
CA GLY A 126 1.89 -3.27 -4.29
C GLY A 126 1.44 -2.19 -3.30
N TYR A 127 2.38 -1.55 -2.62
CA TYR A 127 2.10 -0.45 -1.71
C TYR A 127 1.58 0.80 -2.44
N LEU A 128 2.16 1.16 -3.59
CA LEU A 128 1.68 2.28 -4.42
C LEU A 128 0.22 2.09 -4.85
N ALA A 129 -0.14 0.88 -5.24
CA ALA A 129 -1.51 0.55 -5.61
C ALA A 129 -2.48 0.78 -4.43
N ALA A 130 -2.10 0.35 -3.23
CA ALA A 130 -2.89 0.56 -2.01
C ALA A 130 -3.00 2.05 -1.64
N VAL A 131 -1.92 2.81 -1.76
CA VAL A 131 -1.95 4.27 -1.50
C VAL A 131 -2.87 4.97 -2.48
N LYS A 132 -2.81 4.60 -3.77
CA LYS A 132 -3.70 5.16 -4.78
C LYS A 132 -5.17 4.84 -4.49
N GLU A 133 -5.46 3.62 -4.10
CA GLU A 133 -6.84 3.17 -3.84
C GLU A 133 -7.42 3.83 -2.58
N GLN A 134 -6.68 3.83 -1.50
CA GLN A 134 -7.15 4.35 -0.22
C GLN A 134 -7.00 5.87 -0.09
N ASN A 135 -6.10 6.48 -0.85
CA ASN A 135 -5.83 7.92 -0.82
C ASN A 135 -5.72 8.49 0.60
N GLY A 136 -4.98 7.80 1.46
CA GLY A 136 -4.87 8.14 2.88
C GLY A 136 -3.57 8.83 3.24
N ALA A 137 -3.62 9.71 4.24
CA ALA A 137 -2.45 10.40 4.75
C ALA A 137 -1.51 9.44 5.51
N ALA A 138 -2.06 8.56 6.32
CA ALA A 138 -1.32 7.59 7.09
C ALA A 138 -1.58 6.18 6.53
N MET A 139 -0.60 5.64 5.85
CA MET A 139 -0.67 4.36 5.18
C MET A 139 0.46 3.46 5.69
N SER A 140 0.15 2.56 6.60
CA SER A 140 1.14 1.65 7.18
C SER A 140 1.61 0.62 6.16
N LEU A 141 2.92 0.38 6.15
CA LEU A 141 3.54 -0.64 5.29
C LEU A 141 3.42 -2.03 5.91
N GLY A 142 3.48 -2.11 7.22
CA GLY A 142 3.39 -3.36 7.97
C GLY A 142 4.73 -3.82 8.52
N ARG A 143 5.03 -5.11 8.40
CA ARG A 143 6.31 -5.70 8.81
C ARG A 143 6.98 -6.30 7.58
N THR A 144 7.66 -5.48 6.80
CA THR A 144 8.35 -5.91 5.58
C THR A 144 9.81 -6.30 5.82
N SER A 145 10.42 -5.74 6.85
CA SER A 145 11.84 -5.99 7.17
C SER A 145 12.15 -7.47 7.38
N THR A 146 11.35 -8.19 8.16
CA THR A 146 11.56 -9.64 8.39
C THR A 146 11.39 -10.44 7.09
N PHE A 147 10.46 -10.06 6.23
CA PHE A 147 10.23 -10.71 4.95
C PHE A 147 11.40 -10.46 3.98
N LEU A 148 11.82 -9.22 3.82
CA LEU A 148 12.90 -8.85 2.92
C LEU A 148 14.27 -9.40 3.36
N ASP A 149 14.45 -9.68 4.65
CA ASP A 149 15.68 -10.31 5.16
C ASP A 149 15.94 -11.70 4.56
N ILE A 150 14.88 -12.43 4.18
CA ILE A 150 14.99 -13.74 3.53
C ILE A 150 15.75 -13.60 2.20
N TYR A 151 15.37 -12.61 1.40
CA TYR A 151 16.02 -12.33 0.12
C TYR A 151 17.43 -11.78 0.31
N ALA A 152 17.60 -10.81 1.22
CA ALA A 152 18.89 -10.22 1.50
C ALA A 152 19.90 -11.28 1.97
N THR A 153 19.52 -12.09 2.94
CA THR A 153 20.40 -13.15 3.47
C THR A 153 20.78 -14.17 2.39
N ARG A 154 19.82 -14.57 1.55
CA ARG A 154 20.10 -15.49 0.45
C ARG A 154 21.07 -14.89 -0.56
N ASP A 155 20.78 -13.67 -1.03
CA ASP A 155 21.54 -13.03 -2.09
C ASP A 155 22.99 -12.69 -1.62
N ILE A 156 23.16 -12.31 -0.36
CA ILE A 156 24.47 -12.08 0.25
C ILE A 156 25.25 -13.41 0.36
N ASN A 157 24.60 -14.46 0.85
CA ASN A 157 25.26 -15.77 0.99
C ASN A 157 25.67 -16.36 -0.37
N GLN A 158 24.86 -16.10 -1.41
CA GLN A 158 25.15 -16.50 -2.79
C GLN A 158 26.12 -15.54 -3.50
N LYS A 159 26.56 -14.48 -2.84
CA LYS A 159 27.44 -13.43 -3.40
C LYS A 159 26.85 -12.72 -4.63
N VAL A 160 25.54 -12.68 -4.73
CA VAL A 160 24.83 -11.90 -5.75
C VAL A 160 24.95 -10.39 -5.45
N ILE A 161 24.88 -10.04 -4.17
CA ILE A 161 25.07 -8.69 -3.67
C ILE A 161 25.97 -8.70 -2.42
N THR A 162 26.57 -7.56 -2.12
CA THR A 162 27.33 -7.31 -0.89
C THR A 162 26.42 -6.76 0.23
N GLU A 163 26.91 -6.75 1.46
CA GLU A 163 26.22 -6.10 2.60
C GLU A 163 25.96 -4.60 2.33
N LYS A 164 26.89 -3.93 1.63
CA LYS A 164 26.76 -2.52 1.25
C LYS A 164 25.65 -2.31 0.24
N GLU A 165 25.61 -3.12 -0.80
CA GLU A 165 24.55 -3.06 -1.82
C GLU A 165 23.16 -3.40 -1.24
N ALA A 166 23.09 -4.34 -0.30
CA ALA A 166 21.86 -4.62 0.42
C ALA A 166 21.37 -3.41 1.23
N GLN A 167 22.30 -2.68 1.88
CA GLN A 167 21.97 -1.43 2.58
C GLN A 167 21.52 -0.35 1.61
N GLU A 168 22.18 -0.20 0.47
CA GLU A 168 21.83 0.79 -0.56
C GLU A 168 20.43 0.55 -1.12
N ILE A 169 20.04 -0.70 -1.38
CA ILE A 169 18.69 -1.06 -1.82
C ILE A 169 17.64 -0.62 -0.78
N VAL A 170 17.91 -0.83 0.50
CA VAL A 170 17.03 -0.40 1.59
C VAL A 170 16.96 1.13 1.68
N ASP A 171 18.07 1.81 1.59
CA ASP A 171 18.14 3.27 1.62
C ASP A 171 17.30 3.88 0.48
N GLN A 172 17.43 3.34 -0.74
CA GLN A 172 16.62 3.75 -1.89
C GLN A 172 15.12 3.47 -1.69
N PHE A 173 14.77 2.32 -1.09
CA PHE A 173 13.39 1.98 -0.79
C PHE A 173 12.77 2.98 0.19
N ILE A 174 13.45 3.28 1.29
CA ILE A 174 12.97 4.25 2.29
C ILE A 174 12.85 5.65 1.68
N MET A 175 13.83 6.09 0.86
CA MET A 175 13.73 7.36 0.13
C MET A 175 12.48 7.40 -0.76
N LYS A 176 12.19 6.33 -1.50
CA LYS A 176 11.01 6.24 -2.36
C LYS A 176 9.71 6.29 -1.55
N LEU A 177 9.64 5.65 -0.39
CA LEU A 177 8.48 5.73 0.50
C LEU A 177 8.22 7.17 0.95
N ARG A 178 9.27 7.97 1.18
CA ARG A 178 9.16 9.38 1.58
C ARG A 178 8.71 10.30 0.43
N LEU A 179 8.87 9.88 -0.81
CA LEU A 179 8.41 10.65 -1.98
C LEU A 179 6.93 10.44 -2.29
N ILE A 180 6.28 9.45 -1.67
CA ILE A 180 4.88 9.13 -1.94
C ILE A 180 3.99 10.24 -1.38
N LYS A 181 3.09 10.73 -2.22
CA LYS A 181 2.07 11.71 -1.89
C LYS A 181 0.68 11.14 -2.17
N PHE A 182 -0.30 11.58 -1.43
CA PHE A 182 -1.70 11.33 -1.72
C PHE A 182 -2.38 12.60 -2.24
N ALA A 183 -3.50 12.46 -2.94
CA ALA A 183 -4.23 13.61 -3.46
C ALA A 183 -4.85 14.42 -2.32
N ARG A 184 -4.65 15.74 -2.34
CA ARG A 184 -5.13 16.68 -1.32
C ARG A 184 -5.92 17.80 -1.98
N THR A 185 -6.89 18.34 -1.24
CA THR A 185 -7.53 19.60 -1.66
C THR A 185 -6.57 20.77 -1.47
N PRO A 186 -6.76 21.88 -2.20
CA PRO A 186 -5.93 23.09 -2.04
C PRO A 186 -5.88 23.57 -0.59
N GLU A 187 -7.00 23.59 0.10
CA GLU A 187 -7.11 24.04 1.50
C GLU A 187 -6.30 23.14 2.44
N TYR A 188 -6.34 21.83 2.21
CA TYR A 188 -5.53 20.87 2.98
C TYR A 188 -4.04 21.10 2.74
N ASN A 189 -3.65 21.38 1.51
CA ASN A 189 -2.26 21.65 1.17
C ASN A 189 -1.70 22.93 1.80
N LEU A 190 -2.53 23.93 2.05
CA LEU A 190 -2.10 25.15 2.77
C LEU A 190 -1.65 24.85 4.20
N VAL A 191 -2.28 23.87 4.84
CA VAL A 191 -1.98 23.49 6.24
C VAL A 191 -0.87 22.43 6.31
N PHE A 192 -0.87 21.48 5.38
CA PHE A 192 0.01 20.30 5.41
C PHE A 192 0.90 20.19 4.18
N ALA A 193 1.20 21.31 3.52
CA ALA A 193 2.08 21.33 2.35
C ALA A 193 3.47 20.81 2.71
N GLY A 194 3.95 19.85 1.92
CA GLY A 194 5.26 19.25 2.14
C GLY A 194 5.28 17.95 2.92
N ASP A 195 4.19 17.62 3.63
CA ASP A 195 4.14 16.33 4.33
C ASP A 195 4.07 15.16 3.34
N PRO A 196 4.92 14.16 3.50
CA PRO A 196 4.79 12.90 2.76
C PRO A 196 3.60 12.10 3.29
N THR A 197 3.26 10.98 2.62
CA THR A 197 2.41 9.96 3.20
C THR A 197 3.10 9.38 4.44
N TRP A 198 2.41 9.35 5.58
CA TRP A 198 2.98 8.79 6.80
C TRP A 198 3.00 7.27 6.70
N VAL A 199 4.17 6.75 6.38
CA VAL A 199 4.41 5.33 6.21
C VAL A 199 4.93 4.75 7.51
N THR A 200 4.18 3.85 8.12
CA THR A 200 4.61 3.18 9.35
C THR A 200 5.06 1.76 9.03
N GLU A 201 6.29 1.43 9.41
CA GLU A 201 6.84 0.08 9.38
C GLU A 201 7.00 -0.46 10.80
N SER A 202 6.57 -1.70 11.02
CA SER A 202 6.78 -2.40 12.28
C SER A 202 8.09 -3.20 12.20
N ILE A 203 9.04 -2.89 13.06
CA ILE A 203 10.34 -3.56 13.11
C ILE A 203 10.39 -4.52 14.30
N GLY A 204 10.82 -5.75 14.07
CA GLY A 204 10.92 -6.77 15.11
C GLY A 204 9.57 -7.28 15.58
N GLY A 205 9.40 -7.43 16.90
CA GLY A 205 8.22 -8.03 17.51
C GLY A 205 8.39 -9.54 17.74
N ILE A 206 7.28 -10.22 18.03
CA ILE A 206 7.24 -11.65 18.31
C ILE A 206 6.39 -12.35 17.25
N GLY A 207 6.85 -13.47 16.75
CA GLY A 207 6.13 -14.35 15.83
C GLY A 207 5.08 -15.20 16.55
N VAL A 208 4.20 -15.83 15.79
CA VAL A 208 3.16 -16.73 16.32
C VAL A 208 3.77 -17.91 17.12
N ASP A 209 4.97 -18.31 16.75
CA ASP A 209 5.75 -19.38 17.39
C ASP A 209 6.59 -18.90 18.59
N GLY A 210 6.41 -17.65 19.03
CA GLY A 210 7.12 -17.05 20.17
C GLY A 210 8.54 -16.57 19.88
N ARG A 211 9.07 -16.75 18.66
CA ARG A 211 10.40 -16.24 18.30
C ARG A 211 10.37 -14.73 18.07
N HIS A 212 11.47 -14.05 18.42
CA HIS A 212 11.62 -12.65 18.02
C HIS A 212 11.77 -12.52 16.50
N MET A 213 11.24 -11.43 15.97
CA MET A 213 11.23 -11.14 14.53
C MET A 213 12.29 -10.10 14.15
N VAL A 214 13.24 -9.84 15.02
CA VAL A 214 14.38 -8.95 14.73
C VAL A 214 15.37 -9.68 13.83
N THR A 215 15.70 -9.07 12.71
CA THR A 215 16.64 -9.60 11.70
C THR A 215 17.69 -8.56 11.36
N LYS A 216 18.68 -8.92 10.55
CA LYS A 216 19.68 -7.96 10.03
C LYS A 216 18.98 -6.83 9.26
N MET A 217 17.90 -7.11 8.57
CA MET A 217 17.13 -6.11 7.83
C MET A 217 16.51 -5.08 8.78
N SER A 218 16.12 -5.46 9.99
CA SER A 218 15.65 -4.51 11.01
C SER A 218 16.70 -3.44 11.32
N TYR A 219 17.95 -3.85 11.44
CA TYR A 219 19.08 -2.92 11.66
C TYR A 219 19.38 -2.08 10.42
N ARG A 220 19.23 -2.62 9.20
CA ARG A 220 19.38 -1.85 7.97
C ARG A 220 18.37 -0.73 7.85
N TYR A 221 17.11 -0.99 8.23
CA TYR A 221 16.07 0.05 8.28
C TYR A 221 16.45 1.18 9.26
N LEU A 222 16.97 0.84 10.43
CA LEU A 222 17.44 1.84 11.39
C LEU A 222 18.71 2.57 10.88
N GLN A 223 19.63 1.84 10.24
CA GLN A 223 20.83 2.44 9.66
C GLN A 223 20.50 3.44 8.56
N THR A 224 19.44 3.23 7.81
CA THR A 224 18.97 4.18 6.80
C THR A 224 18.75 5.58 7.37
N LEU A 225 18.22 5.68 8.61
CA LEU A 225 18.02 6.97 9.28
C LEU A 225 19.33 7.73 9.51
N ASN A 226 20.44 7.01 9.69
CA ASN A 226 21.76 7.63 9.78
C ASN A 226 22.30 8.01 8.39
N ASN A 227 22.04 7.19 7.38
CA ASN A 227 22.57 7.39 6.03
C ASN A 227 21.90 8.57 5.30
N ILE A 228 20.59 8.71 5.42
CA ILE A 228 19.78 9.71 4.69
C ILE A 228 19.19 10.80 5.59
N GLY A 229 19.49 10.76 6.89
CA GLY A 229 18.95 11.68 7.89
C GLY A 229 17.55 11.33 8.35
N ALA A 230 17.25 11.69 9.58
CA ALA A 230 15.94 11.59 10.17
C ALA A 230 15.07 12.75 9.66
N ALA A 231 14.48 12.60 8.51
CA ALA A 231 13.41 13.48 8.10
C ALA A 231 12.07 12.73 8.22
N PRO A 232 10.99 13.43 8.61
CA PRO A 232 9.68 12.83 8.70
C PRO A 232 9.16 12.32 7.35
#